data_ca7062c10592369f5e365b7550979608
#
_entry.id   ca7062c10592369f5e365b7550979608
#
_cell.length_a   1.000
_cell.length_b   1.000
_cell.length_c   1.000
_cell.angle_alpha   90.00
_cell.angle_beta   90.00
_cell.angle_gamma   90.00
#
_symmetry.space_group_name_H-M   'P 1'
#
loop_
_entity.id
_entity.type
_entity.pdbx_description
1 polymer ?
#
loop_
_entity_poly.entity_id
_entity_poly.type
_entity_poly.pdbx_seq_one_letter_code
_entity_poly.pdbx_strand_id
1 'polypeptide(L)'
;MEAKAVIYAILDFDGEKTARLVRAHLDQGADAREILDQILIAAMDEVGRQFSSDIFFVPEMLMAAEAMQAGLEVLMPYLARSEIRAKGTVVIGTVRGDIHDIGKNLAAMMLECAGYNVIDLGVDVSKGKFLAAAKKHQAHIVALSALLTTTLTEMEAAVSDVRARAGGTLKTLVGGAPVTASFAAEIGADGYSPDAAGAVAIARNLTEAVSK
;
A
#
# COMPACT_ATOMS: atom_id res chain seq x y z
N MET A 1 -0.77 15.88 -24.68
CA MET A 1 -0.72 16.65 -23.39
C MET A 1 0.35 15.99 -22.52
N GLU A 2 1.15 16.74 -21.77
CA GLU A 2 2.29 16.13 -21.08
C GLU A 2 1.84 15.38 -19.81
N ALA A 3 2.22 14.11 -19.67
CA ALA A 3 2.01 13.31 -18.46
C ALA A 3 2.48 14.02 -17.17
N LYS A 4 3.57 14.80 -17.30
CA LYS A 4 4.09 15.63 -16.22
C LYS A 4 3.07 16.63 -15.64
N ALA A 5 2.13 17.13 -16.44
CA ALA A 5 1.13 18.08 -15.95
C ALA A 5 0.16 17.44 -14.93
N VAL A 6 -0.18 16.16 -15.11
CA VAL A 6 -0.99 15.41 -14.15
C VAL A 6 -0.21 15.14 -12.87
N ILE A 7 1.06 14.72 -13.00
CA ILE A 7 1.95 14.49 -11.86
C ILE A 7 2.07 15.77 -11.01
N TYR A 8 2.35 16.91 -11.64
CA TYR A 8 2.42 18.18 -10.91
C TYR A 8 1.09 18.57 -10.27
N ALA A 9 -0.06 18.30 -10.90
CA ALA A 9 -1.36 18.58 -10.30
C ALA A 9 -1.58 17.79 -9.01
N ILE A 10 -1.12 16.53 -8.95
CA ILE A 10 -1.17 15.70 -7.73
C ILE A 10 -0.20 16.24 -6.67
N LEU A 11 1.03 16.61 -7.05
CA LEU A 11 2.01 17.20 -6.13
C LEU A 11 1.61 18.59 -5.61
N ASP A 12 0.79 19.32 -6.38
CA ASP A 12 0.20 20.60 -6.01
C ASP A 12 -1.13 20.42 -5.25
N PHE A 13 -1.55 19.16 -5.00
CA PHE A 13 -2.78 18.78 -4.29
C PHE A 13 -4.08 19.24 -4.98
N ASP A 14 -4.03 19.46 -6.29
CA ASP A 14 -5.15 19.97 -7.10
C ASP A 14 -5.94 18.82 -7.74
N GLY A 15 -6.93 18.29 -6.99
CA GLY A 15 -7.78 17.18 -7.46
C GLY A 15 -8.63 17.55 -8.67
N GLU A 16 -9.15 18.78 -8.75
CA GLU A 16 -9.97 19.21 -9.89
C GLU A 16 -9.14 19.27 -11.17
N LYS A 17 -7.93 19.83 -11.09
CA LYS A 17 -7.00 19.87 -12.20
C LYS A 17 -6.57 18.47 -12.61
N THR A 18 -6.28 17.59 -11.63
CA THR A 18 -5.93 16.19 -11.87
C THR A 18 -7.04 15.47 -12.65
N ALA A 19 -8.28 15.52 -12.18
CA ALA A 19 -9.44 14.91 -12.84
C ALA A 19 -9.63 15.44 -14.27
N ARG A 20 -9.53 16.76 -14.46
CA ARG A 20 -9.65 17.41 -15.77
C ARG A 20 -8.55 16.97 -16.73
N LEU A 21 -7.31 16.90 -16.28
CA LEU A 21 -6.18 16.48 -17.12
C LEU A 21 -6.27 14.99 -17.47
N VAL A 22 -6.64 14.12 -16.54
CA VAL A 22 -6.88 12.70 -16.79
C VAL A 22 -7.98 12.52 -17.85
N ARG A 23 -9.11 13.25 -17.72
CA ARG A 23 -10.16 13.24 -18.73
C ARG A 23 -9.64 13.62 -20.11
N ALA A 24 -8.86 14.68 -20.19
CA ALA A 24 -8.30 15.15 -21.46
C ALA A 24 -7.32 14.11 -22.09
N HIS A 25 -6.58 13.34 -21.29
CA HIS A 25 -5.76 12.23 -21.81
C HIS A 25 -6.63 11.11 -22.40
N LEU A 26 -7.71 10.72 -21.72
CA LEU A 26 -8.66 9.72 -22.23
C LEU A 26 -9.33 10.17 -23.52
N ASP A 27 -9.75 11.45 -23.61
CA ASP A 27 -10.38 12.04 -24.81
C ASP A 27 -9.43 12.07 -26.02
N GLN A 28 -8.11 12.07 -25.77
CA GLN A 28 -7.07 11.94 -26.79
C GLN A 28 -6.74 10.48 -27.16
N GLY A 29 -7.45 9.51 -26.57
CA GLY A 29 -7.29 8.09 -26.86
C GLY A 29 -6.17 7.40 -26.08
N ALA A 30 -5.67 8.01 -25.00
CA ALA A 30 -4.69 7.35 -24.14
C ALA A 30 -5.32 6.14 -23.42
N ASP A 31 -4.54 5.08 -23.25
CA ASP A 31 -4.98 3.89 -22.54
C ASP A 31 -5.12 4.16 -21.04
N ALA A 32 -6.25 3.76 -20.45
CA ALA A 32 -6.56 4.03 -19.04
C ALA A 32 -5.56 3.35 -18.08
N ARG A 33 -5.01 2.19 -18.46
CA ARG A 33 -4.01 1.49 -17.67
C ARG A 33 -2.66 2.20 -17.73
N GLU A 34 -2.27 2.71 -18.87
CA GLU A 34 -1.05 3.51 -18.99
C GLU A 34 -1.14 4.79 -18.16
N ILE A 35 -2.30 5.46 -18.15
CA ILE A 35 -2.53 6.63 -17.28
C ILE A 35 -2.40 6.23 -15.80
N LEU A 36 -3.01 5.11 -15.40
CA LEU A 36 -2.92 4.62 -14.03
C LEU A 36 -1.47 4.32 -13.64
N ASP A 37 -0.79 3.45 -14.41
CA ASP A 37 0.51 2.91 -14.01
C ASP A 37 1.64 3.93 -14.18
N GLN A 38 1.65 4.70 -15.28
CA GLN A 38 2.77 5.57 -15.64
C GLN A 38 2.60 7.02 -15.19
N ILE A 39 1.39 7.41 -14.78
CA ILE A 39 1.12 8.78 -14.37
C ILE A 39 0.64 8.83 -12.92
N LEU A 40 -0.50 8.23 -12.58
CA LEU A 40 -1.06 8.36 -11.23
C LEU A 40 -0.21 7.64 -10.18
N ILE A 41 0.16 6.39 -10.43
CA ILE A 41 1.02 5.63 -9.51
C ILE A 41 2.42 6.24 -9.45
N ALA A 42 2.97 6.70 -10.57
CA ALA A 42 4.28 7.35 -10.60
C ALA A 42 4.27 8.68 -9.80
N ALA A 43 3.15 9.42 -9.81
CA ALA A 43 3.00 10.61 -8.97
C ALA A 43 3.04 10.26 -7.48
N MET A 44 2.35 9.20 -7.06
CA MET A 44 2.37 8.75 -5.66
C MET A 44 3.72 8.16 -5.24
N ASP A 45 4.46 7.55 -6.15
CA ASP A 45 5.86 7.16 -5.90
C ASP A 45 6.74 8.39 -5.61
N GLU A 46 6.50 9.52 -6.33
CA GLU A 46 7.17 10.79 -6.05
C GLU A 46 6.78 11.36 -4.68
N VAL A 47 5.47 11.35 -4.36
CA VAL A 47 4.96 11.74 -3.03
C VAL A 47 5.64 10.93 -1.93
N GLY A 48 5.72 9.62 -2.10
CA GLY A 48 6.40 8.72 -1.16
C GLY A 48 7.88 9.04 -1.00
N ARG A 49 8.59 9.37 -2.09
CA ARG A 49 10.00 9.80 -2.01
C ARG A 49 10.16 11.12 -1.24
N GLN A 50 9.27 12.08 -1.47
CA GLN A 50 9.31 13.36 -0.77
C GLN A 50 8.98 13.19 0.72
N PHE A 51 8.07 12.29 1.06
CA PHE A 51 7.79 11.93 2.45
C PHE A 51 9.00 11.28 3.13
N SER A 52 9.61 10.27 2.52
CA SER A 52 10.81 9.60 3.07
C SER A 52 12.05 10.51 3.15
N SER A 53 12.00 11.67 2.47
CA SER A 53 13.07 12.68 2.49
C SER A 53 12.74 13.89 3.37
N ASP A 54 11.72 13.81 4.22
CA ASP A 54 11.25 14.88 5.12
C ASP A 54 10.86 16.18 4.39
N ILE A 55 10.51 16.10 3.10
CA ILE A 55 10.00 17.22 2.30
C ILE A 55 8.48 17.33 2.46
N PHE A 56 7.77 16.19 2.35
CA PHE A 56 6.36 16.10 2.65
C PHE A 56 6.16 15.45 4.02
N PHE A 57 5.08 15.85 4.68
CA PHE A 57 4.60 15.26 5.94
C PHE A 57 3.25 14.58 5.71
N VAL A 58 2.65 14.03 6.77
CA VAL A 58 1.38 13.31 6.66
C VAL A 58 0.25 14.15 6.02
N PRO A 59 0.07 15.44 6.33
CA PRO A 59 -0.97 16.24 5.65
C PRO A 59 -0.78 16.33 4.13
N GLU A 60 0.44 16.55 3.66
CA GLU A 60 0.73 16.64 2.23
C GLU A 60 0.51 15.30 1.52
N MET A 61 0.87 14.17 2.16
CA MET A 61 0.57 12.84 1.63
C MET A 61 -0.92 12.60 1.47
N LEU A 62 -1.74 12.99 2.46
CA LEU A 62 -3.20 12.84 2.41
C LEU A 62 -3.79 13.69 1.30
N MET A 63 -3.39 14.95 1.18
CA MET A 63 -3.86 15.85 0.13
C MET A 63 -3.47 15.36 -1.28
N ALA A 64 -2.25 14.83 -1.43
CA ALA A 64 -1.82 14.23 -2.70
C ALA A 64 -2.64 12.97 -3.05
N ALA A 65 -2.94 12.12 -2.05
CA ALA A 65 -3.77 10.94 -2.25
C ALA A 65 -5.21 11.32 -2.64
N GLU A 66 -5.79 12.36 -2.04
CA GLU A 66 -7.10 12.89 -2.45
C GLU A 66 -7.08 13.41 -3.89
N ALA A 67 -6.02 14.12 -4.28
CA ALA A 67 -5.85 14.59 -5.65
C ALA A 67 -5.71 13.44 -6.65
N MET A 68 -4.97 12.37 -6.29
CA MET A 68 -4.89 11.15 -7.10
C MET A 68 -6.25 10.47 -7.20
N GLN A 69 -7.00 10.37 -6.10
CA GLN A 69 -8.31 9.72 -6.05
C GLN A 69 -9.28 10.38 -7.05
N ALA A 70 -9.27 11.72 -7.14
CA ALA A 70 -10.07 12.45 -8.12
C ALA A 70 -9.74 12.05 -9.58
N GLY A 71 -8.46 11.81 -9.88
CA GLY A 71 -8.04 11.29 -11.19
C GLY A 71 -8.46 9.82 -11.41
N LEU A 72 -8.35 8.99 -10.37
CA LEU A 72 -8.73 7.58 -10.43
C LEU A 72 -10.23 7.41 -10.65
N GLU A 73 -11.08 8.22 -10.03
CA GLU A 73 -12.54 8.20 -10.26
C GLU A 73 -12.89 8.41 -11.74
N VAL A 74 -12.14 9.25 -12.43
CA VAL A 74 -12.30 9.46 -13.88
C VAL A 74 -11.90 8.22 -14.67
N LEU A 75 -10.88 7.46 -14.22
CA LEU A 75 -10.42 6.25 -14.89
C LEU A 75 -11.31 5.03 -14.63
N MET A 76 -11.95 4.93 -13.47
CA MET A 76 -12.67 3.74 -13.03
C MET A 76 -13.64 3.15 -14.07
N PRO A 77 -14.49 3.94 -14.79
CA PRO A 77 -15.39 3.39 -15.81
C PRO A 77 -14.66 2.72 -17.00
N TYR A 78 -13.44 3.16 -17.28
CA TYR A 78 -12.60 2.61 -18.37
C TYR A 78 -11.85 1.37 -17.89
N LEU A 79 -11.35 1.39 -16.67
CA LEU A 79 -10.65 0.27 -16.03
C LEU A 79 -11.60 -0.92 -15.79
N ALA A 80 -12.85 -0.66 -15.41
CA ALA A 80 -13.84 -1.71 -15.20
C ALA A 80 -14.21 -2.49 -16.48
N ARG A 81 -13.95 -1.94 -17.66
CA ARG A 81 -14.17 -2.59 -18.97
C ARG A 81 -13.00 -3.47 -19.41
N SER A 82 -11.83 -3.25 -18.83
CA SER A 82 -10.64 -4.07 -19.06
C SER A 82 -10.48 -5.01 -17.87
N GLU A 83 -10.05 -6.28 -18.11
CA GLU A 83 -9.75 -7.24 -17.04
C GLU A 83 -8.47 -6.83 -16.28
N ILE A 84 -8.51 -5.66 -15.64
CA ILE A 84 -7.37 -5.16 -14.87
C ILE A 84 -7.35 -5.86 -13.52
N ARG A 85 -6.36 -6.73 -13.34
CA ARG A 85 -6.08 -7.35 -12.05
C ARG A 85 -5.23 -6.40 -11.21
N ALA A 86 -5.56 -6.28 -9.92
CA ALA A 86 -4.69 -5.63 -8.95
C ALA A 86 -3.29 -6.28 -8.98
N LYS A 87 -2.25 -5.51 -8.65
CA LYS A 87 -0.86 -6.01 -8.59
C LYS A 87 -0.69 -7.15 -7.58
N GLY A 88 -1.60 -7.23 -6.62
CA GLY A 88 -1.69 -8.27 -5.61
C GLY A 88 -2.72 -7.89 -4.55
N THR A 89 -3.01 -8.79 -3.65
CA THR A 89 -3.88 -8.54 -2.49
C THR A 89 -3.03 -8.50 -1.23
N VAL A 90 -3.21 -7.44 -0.43
CA VAL A 90 -2.55 -7.23 0.86
C VAL A 90 -3.60 -7.24 1.95
N VAL A 91 -3.45 -8.09 2.95
CA VAL A 91 -4.21 -8.01 4.20
C VAL A 91 -3.38 -7.21 5.18
N ILE A 92 -3.92 -6.13 5.73
CA ILE A 92 -3.21 -5.27 6.69
C ILE A 92 -3.99 -5.16 7.99
N GLY A 93 -3.28 -4.99 9.10
CA GLY A 93 -3.90 -4.77 10.41
C GLY A 93 -2.88 -4.45 11.48
N THR A 94 -3.35 -3.87 12.59
CA THR A 94 -2.57 -3.69 13.81
C THR A 94 -2.73 -4.92 14.69
N VAL A 95 -1.63 -5.45 15.20
CA VAL A 95 -1.60 -6.70 15.96
C VAL A 95 -2.41 -6.62 17.24
N ARG A 96 -2.74 -7.78 17.81
CA ARG A 96 -3.54 -7.90 19.02
C ARG A 96 -2.95 -7.11 20.18
N GLY A 97 -3.83 -6.43 20.95
CA GLY A 97 -3.46 -5.60 22.10
C GLY A 97 -2.94 -4.21 21.71
N ASP A 98 -2.90 -3.89 20.44
CA ASP A 98 -2.50 -2.58 19.92
C ASP A 98 -3.66 -1.93 19.17
N ILE A 99 -3.94 -0.65 19.47
CA ILE A 99 -5.06 0.11 18.89
C ILE A 99 -4.58 1.30 18.04
N HIS A 100 -3.28 1.41 17.81
CA HIS A 100 -2.72 2.49 17.01
C HIS A 100 -2.88 2.16 15.51
N ASP A 101 -3.45 3.09 14.77
CA ASP A 101 -3.82 2.86 13.36
C ASP A 101 -3.30 3.91 12.38
N ILE A 102 -2.81 5.07 12.82
CA ILE A 102 -2.40 6.16 11.92
C ILE A 102 -1.37 5.68 10.89
N GLY A 103 -0.27 5.07 11.34
CA GLY A 103 0.77 4.56 10.44
C GLY A 103 0.26 3.42 9.54
N LYS A 104 -0.59 2.55 10.07
CA LYS A 104 -1.23 1.47 9.33
C LYS A 104 -2.16 2.01 8.24
N ASN A 105 -3.00 2.99 8.56
CA ASN A 105 -3.92 3.59 7.60
C ASN A 105 -3.16 4.30 6.48
N LEU A 106 -2.07 4.98 6.81
CA LEU A 106 -1.20 5.61 5.84
C LEU A 106 -0.54 4.58 4.89
N ALA A 107 -0.04 3.47 5.44
CA ALA A 107 0.52 2.38 4.64
C ALA A 107 -0.54 1.70 3.76
N ALA A 108 -1.77 1.49 4.28
CA ALA A 108 -2.89 0.95 3.51
C ALA A 108 -3.21 1.85 2.31
N MET A 109 -3.37 3.15 2.54
CA MET A 109 -3.64 4.14 1.50
C MET A 109 -2.53 4.15 0.43
N MET A 110 -1.26 4.14 0.82
CA MET A 110 -0.14 4.14 -0.12
C MET A 110 -0.09 2.85 -0.96
N LEU A 111 -0.42 1.70 -0.37
CA LEU A 111 -0.54 0.43 -1.08
C LEU A 111 -1.71 0.43 -2.07
N GLU A 112 -2.87 1.00 -1.70
CA GLU A 112 -4.00 1.18 -2.61
C GLU A 112 -3.63 2.08 -3.79
N CYS A 113 -3.00 3.22 -3.52
CA CYS A 113 -2.47 4.13 -4.54
C CYS A 113 -1.44 3.46 -5.45
N ALA A 114 -0.68 2.49 -4.94
CA ALA A 114 0.26 1.69 -5.73
C ALA A 114 -0.39 0.58 -6.58
N GLY A 115 -1.72 0.42 -6.51
CA GLY A 115 -2.49 -0.53 -7.31
C GLY A 115 -2.70 -1.89 -6.66
N TYR A 116 -2.53 -2.02 -5.34
CA TYR A 116 -2.87 -3.22 -4.59
C TYR A 116 -4.34 -3.23 -4.17
N ASN A 117 -4.92 -4.43 -4.07
CA ASN A 117 -6.19 -4.63 -3.38
C ASN A 117 -5.90 -4.79 -1.89
N VAL A 118 -6.29 -3.82 -1.07
CA VAL A 118 -6.00 -3.81 0.37
C VAL A 118 -7.23 -4.22 1.16
N ILE A 119 -7.06 -5.19 2.06
CA ILE A 119 -8.06 -5.67 3.00
C ILE A 119 -7.61 -5.24 4.40
N ASP A 120 -8.13 -4.14 4.88
CA ASP A 120 -7.82 -3.62 6.22
C ASP A 120 -8.68 -4.33 7.27
N LEU A 121 -8.03 -4.95 8.25
CA LEU A 121 -8.66 -5.66 9.37
C LEU A 121 -8.85 -4.78 10.60
N GLY A 122 -8.41 -3.51 10.54
CA GLY A 122 -8.46 -2.59 11.66
C GLY A 122 -7.35 -2.84 12.69
N VAL A 123 -7.71 -2.72 13.96
CA VAL A 123 -6.80 -2.81 15.10
C VAL A 123 -7.14 -4.00 16.00
N ASP A 124 -6.25 -4.33 16.94
CA ASP A 124 -6.44 -5.47 17.87
C ASP A 124 -6.72 -6.79 17.15
N VAL A 125 -5.98 -7.04 16.09
CA VAL A 125 -6.21 -8.18 15.19
C VAL A 125 -5.42 -9.38 15.67
N SER A 126 -6.10 -10.48 16.00
CA SER A 126 -5.45 -11.73 16.37
C SER A 126 -4.80 -12.41 15.16
N LYS A 127 -3.71 -13.17 15.38
CA LYS A 127 -3.01 -13.94 14.33
C LYS A 127 -3.93 -14.84 13.51
N GLY A 128 -4.94 -15.44 14.15
CA GLY A 128 -5.91 -16.27 13.45
C GLY A 128 -6.79 -15.50 12.46
N LYS A 129 -7.14 -14.24 12.77
CA LYS A 129 -7.89 -13.36 11.87
C LYS A 129 -7.07 -12.99 10.64
N PHE A 130 -5.77 -12.65 10.80
CA PHE A 130 -4.87 -12.40 9.68
C PHE A 130 -4.84 -13.58 8.69
N LEU A 131 -4.61 -14.79 9.20
CA LEU A 131 -4.51 -15.97 8.38
C LEU A 131 -5.86 -16.34 7.71
N ALA A 132 -6.97 -16.17 8.43
CA ALA A 132 -8.30 -16.41 7.88
C ALA A 132 -8.63 -15.43 6.74
N ALA A 133 -8.34 -14.15 6.93
CA ALA A 133 -8.53 -13.12 5.91
C ALA A 133 -7.61 -13.35 4.71
N ALA A 134 -6.34 -13.67 4.94
CA ALA A 134 -5.40 -13.98 3.88
C ALA A 134 -5.87 -15.14 3.00
N LYS A 135 -6.39 -16.22 3.60
CA LYS A 135 -6.96 -17.35 2.86
C LYS A 135 -8.22 -16.95 2.11
N LYS A 136 -9.15 -16.25 2.77
CA LYS A 136 -10.42 -15.82 2.18
C LYS A 136 -10.23 -14.96 0.93
N HIS A 137 -9.28 -14.05 1.00
CA HIS A 137 -9.03 -13.06 -0.06
C HIS A 137 -7.86 -13.43 -0.98
N GLN A 138 -7.29 -14.65 -0.84
CA GLN A 138 -6.14 -15.12 -1.62
C GLN A 138 -5.00 -14.10 -1.60
N ALA A 139 -4.67 -13.59 -0.40
CA ALA A 139 -3.68 -12.54 -0.24
C ALA A 139 -2.27 -13.03 -0.60
N HIS A 140 -1.49 -12.11 -1.14
CA HIS A 140 -0.07 -12.30 -1.43
C HIS A 140 0.79 -11.86 -0.25
N ILE A 141 0.31 -10.86 0.51
CA ILE A 141 1.03 -10.26 1.64
C ILE A 141 0.10 -10.13 2.84
N VAL A 142 0.62 -10.43 4.03
CA VAL A 142 0.06 -10.02 5.33
C VAL A 142 0.96 -8.92 5.89
N ALA A 143 0.44 -7.72 5.99
CA ALA A 143 1.11 -6.55 6.55
C ALA A 143 0.69 -6.34 8.01
N LEU A 144 1.66 -6.30 8.91
CA LEU A 144 1.46 -6.26 10.36
C LEU A 144 2.03 -4.96 10.93
N SER A 145 1.23 -4.22 11.67
CA SER A 145 1.63 -2.99 12.35
C SER A 145 1.62 -3.15 13.86
N ALA A 146 2.61 -2.57 14.55
CA ALA A 146 2.66 -2.45 15.99
C ALA A 146 3.31 -1.12 16.40
N LEU A 147 2.78 -0.45 17.44
CA LEU A 147 3.37 0.77 17.99
C LEU A 147 3.90 0.58 19.42
N LEU A 148 3.52 -0.50 20.09
CA LEU A 148 3.95 -0.78 21.46
C LEU A 148 4.99 -1.90 21.46
N THR A 149 6.07 -1.73 22.26
CA THR A 149 7.07 -2.80 22.45
C THR A 149 6.46 -4.06 23.06
N THR A 150 5.41 -3.90 23.89
CA THR A 150 4.68 -5.00 24.52
C THR A 150 3.86 -5.84 23.53
N THR A 151 3.57 -5.33 22.34
CA THR A 151 2.80 -6.04 21.33
C THR A 151 3.67 -6.67 20.22
N LEU A 152 5.00 -6.50 20.29
CA LEU A 152 5.93 -7.15 19.37
C LEU A 152 5.87 -8.68 19.43
N THR A 153 5.58 -9.25 20.58
CA THR A 153 5.39 -10.72 20.74
C THR A 153 4.17 -11.23 19.96
N GLU A 154 3.12 -10.43 19.85
CA GLU A 154 1.95 -10.77 19.02
C GLU A 154 2.28 -10.68 17.52
N MET A 155 3.14 -9.73 17.13
CA MET A 155 3.65 -9.65 15.75
C MET A 155 4.48 -10.87 15.40
N GLU A 156 5.42 -11.28 16.25
CA GLU A 156 6.22 -12.49 16.10
C GLU A 156 5.33 -13.74 15.97
N ALA A 157 4.34 -13.89 16.87
CA ALA A 157 3.40 -15.01 16.82
C ALA A 157 2.58 -15.04 15.53
N ALA A 158 2.22 -13.87 14.97
CA ALA A 158 1.49 -13.78 13.72
C ALA A 158 2.38 -14.13 12.51
N VAL A 159 3.61 -13.62 12.46
CA VAL A 159 4.60 -13.97 11.43
C VAL A 159 4.87 -15.47 11.42
N SER A 160 5.13 -16.06 12.61
CA SER A 160 5.36 -17.50 12.77
C SER A 160 4.16 -18.32 12.26
N ASP A 161 2.93 -17.92 12.59
CA ASP A 161 1.71 -18.62 12.16
C ASP A 161 1.51 -18.57 10.64
N VAL A 162 1.78 -17.42 10.00
CA VAL A 162 1.72 -17.26 8.55
C VAL A 162 2.76 -18.16 7.88
N ARG A 163 4.00 -18.14 8.33
CA ARG A 163 5.09 -18.97 7.77
C ARG A 163 4.81 -20.47 7.88
N ALA A 164 4.31 -20.92 9.04
CA ALA A 164 4.04 -22.32 9.28
C ALA A 164 2.90 -22.88 8.40
N ARG A 165 1.94 -22.04 8.02
CA ARG A 165 0.68 -22.49 7.41
C ARG A 165 0.50 -22.08 5.94
N ALA A 166 1.34 -21.19 5.41
CA ALA A 166 1.16 -20.64 4.08
C ALA A 166 2.04 -21.26 2.99
N GLY A 167 2.90 -22.21 3.33
CA GLY A 167 3.72 -22.93 2.34
C GLY A 167 4.66 -22.07 1.49
N GLY A 168 4.99 -20.85 1.95
CA GLY A 168 5.92 -19.94 1.27
C GLY A 168 5.30 -19.01 0.22
N THR A 169 4.04 -19.20 -0.16
CA THR A 169 3.35 -18.35 -1.16
C THR A 169 2.79 -17.05 -0.58
N LEU A 170 2.50 -17.02 0.73
CA LEU A 170 2.03 -15.83 1.44
C LEU A 170 3.23 -15.18 2.15
N LYS A 171 3.46 -13.92 1.88
CA LYS A 171 4.56 -13.13 2.42
C LYS A 171 4.13 -12.28 3.60
N THR A 172 5.08 -11.95 4.48
CA THR A 172 4.85 -11.07 5.64
C THR A 172 5.64 -9.78 5.48
N LEU A 173 4.97 -8.66 5.75
CA LEU A 173 5.56 -7.32 5.81
C LEU A 173 5.28 -6.73 7.18
N VAL A 174 6.30 -6.29 7.89
CA VAL A 174 6.17 -5.73 9.23
C VAL A 174 6.63 -4.28 9.29
N GLY A 175 5.99 -3.48 10.15
CA GLY A 175 6.32 -2.07 10.35
C GLY A 175 5.72 -1.50 11.64
N GLY A 176 6.15 -0.28 11.95
CA GLY A 176 5.73 0.46 13.14
C GLY A 176 6.94 0.94 13.96
N ALA A 177 6.75 1.99 14.76
CA ALA A 177 7.87 2.71 15.40
C ALA A 177 8.84 1.84 16.22
N PRO A 178 8.42 0.82 16.99
CA PRO A 178 9.34 -0.04 17.73
C PRO A 178 9.93 -1.18 16.87
N VAL A 179 9.44 -1.37 15.65
CA VAL A 179 9.90 -2.44 14.77
C VAL A 179 11.22 -2.01 14.11
N THR A 180 12.21 -2.87 14.17
CA THR A 180 13.54 -2.64 13.55
C THR A 180 13.82 -3.71 12.51
N ALA A 181 14.75 -3.42 11.60
CA ALA A 181 15.20 -4.41 10.62
C ALA A 181 15.77 -5.68 11.28
N SER A 182 16.48 -5.54 12.42
CA SER A 182 17.00 -6.67 13.18
C SER A 182 15.87 -7.51 13.78
N PHE A 183 14.86 -6.88 14.38
CA PHE A 183 13.70 -7.60 14.91
C PHE A 183 12.91 -8.32 13.79
N ALA A 184 12.68 -7.65 12.67
CA ALA A 184 12.01 -8.27 11.52
C ALA A 184 12.74 -9.52 11.00
N ALA A 185 14.08 -9.46 10.93
CA ALA A 185 14.92 -10.60 10.56
C ALA A 185 14.86 -11.72 11.60
N GLU A 186 14.90 -11.38 12.89
CA GLU A 186 14.83 -12.34 14.01
C GLU A 186 13.53 -13.14 14.00
N ILE A 187 12.38 -12.47 13.83
CA ILE A 187 11.07 -13.13 13.75
C ILE A 187 10.83 -13.81 12.40
N GLY A 188 11.70 -13.60 11.43
CA GLY A 188 11.67 -14.17 10.09
C GLY A 188 10.59 -13.56 9.20
N ALA A 189 10.30 -12.27 9.34
CA ALA A 189 9.45 -11.55 8.39
C ALA A 189 10.11 -11.48 7.01
N ASP A 190 9.31 -11.55 5.93
CA ASP A 190 9.83 -11.49 4.56
C ASP A 190 10.21 -10.05 4.16
N GLY A 191 9.62 -9.04 4.80
CA GLY A 191 9.90 -7.63 4.55
C GLY A 191 9.69 -6.76 5.78
N TYR A 192 10.42 -5.65 5.82
CA TYR A 192 10.32 -4.61 6.84
C TYR A 192 10.30 -3.23 6.18
N SER A 193 9.46 -2.34 6.69
CA SER A 193 9.48 -0.93 6.31
C SER A 193 9.45 -0.03 7.55
N PRO A 194 10.32 1.01 7.61
CA PRO A 194 10.29 2.00 8.67
C PRO A 194 9.12 2.99 8.52
N ASP A 195 8.58 3.15 7.32
CA ASP A 195 7.52 4.11 7.00
C ASP A 195 6.51 3.57 5.96
N ALA A 196 5.44 4.33 5.75
CA ALA A 196 4.35 3.96 4.87
C ALA A 196 4.76 3.93 3.38
N ALA A 197 5.63 4.82 2.95
CA ALA A 197 6.10 4.89 1.58
C ALA A 197 7.03 3.73 1.23
N GLY A 198 7.95 3.39 2.13
CA GLY A 198 8.82 2.25 2.01
C GLY A 198 8.06 0.92 1.94
N ALA A 199 6.90 0.82 2.60
CA ALA A 199 6.05 -0.37 2.54
C ALA A 199 5.63 -0.73 1.11
N VAL A 200 5.39 0.26 0.24
CA VAL A 200 5.07 0.05 -1.18
C VAL A 200 6.23 -0.60 -1.93
N ALA A 201 7.45 -0.10 -1.74
CA ALA A 201 8.63 -0.66 -2.40
C ALA A 201 8.88 -2.12 -1.98
N ILE A 202 8.72 -2.42 -0.69
CA ILE A 202 8.86 -3.79 -0.18
C ILE A 202 7.74 -4.67 -0.73
N ALA A 203 6.48 -4.22 -0.75
CA ALA A 203 5.36 -4.99 -1.29
C ALA A 203 5.57 -5.37 -2.76
N ARG A 204 6.12 -4.46 -3.60
CA ARG A 204 6.48 -4.76 -5.00
C ARG A 204 7.48 -5.91 -5.09
N ASN A 205 8.56 -5.84 -4.34
CA ASN A 205 9.59 -6.89 -4.33
C ASN A 205 9.01 -8.25 -3.90
N LEU A 206 8.14 -8.25 -2.87
CA LEU A 206 7.52 -9.47 -2.35
C LEU A 206 6.56 -10.12 -3.35
N THR A 207 5.75 -9.32 -4.07
CA THR A 207 4.80 -9.84 -5.05
C THR A 207 5.48 -10.34 -6.33
N GLU A 208 6.54 -9.70 -6.78
CA GLU A 208 7.33 -10.16 -7.93
C GLU A 208 8.04 -11.50 -7.65
N ALA A 209 8.45 -11.72 -6.39
CA ALA A 209 9.08 -12.97 -5.97
C ALA A 209 8.10 -14.17 -5.94
N VAL A 210 6.80 -13.93 -5.78
CA VAL A 210 5.75 -14.97 -5.78
C VAL A 210 5.29 -15.32 -7.20
N SER A 211 5.50 -14.43 -8.17
CA SER A 211 5.05 -14.60 -9.56
C SER A 211 6.05 -15.37 -10.43
N LYS A 212 7.21 -15.72 -9.91
CA LYS A 212 8.25 -16.55 -10.54
C LYS A 212 8.23 -17.97 -10.03
#